data_4bc8c84aa40fd3f9eb80db8781c1674d
#
_entry.id   4bc8c84aa40fd3f9eb80db8781c1674d
#
_cell.length_a   1.000
_cell.length_b   1.000
_cell.length_c   1.000
_cell.angle_alpha   90.00
_cell.angle_beta   90.00
_cell.angle_gamma   90.00
#
_symmetry.space_group_name_H-M   'P 1'
#
loop_
_entity.id
_entity.type
_entity.pdbx_description
1 polymer ?
#
loop_
_entity_poly.entity_id
_entity_poly.type
_entity_poly.pdbx_seq_one_letter_code
_entity_poly.pdbx_strand_id
1 'polypeptide(L)'
;MASRVLSSIIPHNCCITLHQYSRLLPYESIARNLSTRDKAVIRQQTLDRFLRVDHAGEYGADRIYAGQAAVLGADLSTEEKRHTHKLVNHMWEQEKEHLRTFEKLIPEYQARPTALLPLWHAAGYILGAGSALVGGSRGAMAITVAVEACITEHYNDQIRVLIDQNSSENSNEELIKLITKIRDEEQEHHDTGLEEEAEKWWLYEPVTVIVKSGCKAAIWLSERI
;
A
#
# COMPACT_ATOMS: atom_id res chain seq x y z
N MET A 1 16.60 21.31 -31.44
CA MET A 1 17.65 21.48 -30.41
C MET A 1 17.22 21.05 -29.01
N ALA A 2 15.95 21.08 -28.64
CA ALA A 2 15.45 20.67 -27.32
C ALA A 2 15.58 19.14 -27.04
N SER A 3 15.51 18.29 -28.07
CA SER A 3 15.57 16.82 -27.93
C SER A 3 16.93 16.26 -27.47
N ARG A 4 18.03 16.97 -27.70
CA ARG A 4 19.37 16.54 -27.29
C ARG A 4 19.75 16.92 -25.85
N VAL A 5 19.06 17.87 -25.25
CA VAL A 5 19.35 18.33 -23.88
C VAL A 5 18.70 17.40 -22.85
N LEU A 6 17.55 16.78 -23.17
CA LEU A 6 16.85 15.87 -22.25
C LEU A 6 17.53 14.51 -22.13
N SER A 7 18.21 14.01 -23.18
CA SER A 7 18.93 12.72 -23.11
C SER A 7 20.20 12.76 -22.25
N SER A 8 20.72 13.95 -21.92
CA SER A 8 21.89 14.13 -21.06
C SER A 8 21.54 14.39 -19.59
N ILE A 9 20.27 14.63 -19.28
CA ILE A 9 19.81 15.01 -17.92
C ILE A 9 19.16 13.83 -17.18
N ILE A 10 18.76 12.77 -17.90
CA ILE A 10 18.19 11.57 -17.26
C ILE A 10 19.23 10.45 -17.29
N PRO A 11 19.98 10.20 -16.21
CA PRO A 11 20.83 9.02 -16.11
C PRO A 11 19.93 7.78 -16.14
N HIS A 12 20.31 6.78 -16.94
CA HIS A 12 19.58 5.52 -17.09
C HIS A 12 19.35 4.72 -15.80
N ASN A 13 19.81 5.22 -14.65
CA ASN A 13 19.70 4.56 -13.33
C ASN A 13 19.24 5.47 -12.19
N CYS A 14 18.59 6.60 -12.46
CA CYS A 14 18.11 7.47 -11.39
C CYS A 14 16.58 7.43 -11.29
N CYS A 15 16.04 6.58 -10.41
CA CYS A 15 14.64 6.62 -9.93
C CYS A 15 14.41 7.86 -9.08
N ILE A 16 14.47 9.04 -9.69
CA ILE A 16 13.96 10.25 -9.05
C ILE A 16 12.46 10.25 -9.27
N THR A 17 11.68 10.15 -8.18
CA THR A 17 10.21 10.18 -8.24
C THR A 17 9.73 11.51 -8.84
N LEU A 18 8.66 11.48 -9.62
CA LEU A 18 7.99 12.69 -10.15
C LEU A 18 7.71 13.72 -9.05
N HIS A 19 7.50 13.27 -7.82
CA HIS A 19 7.31 14.13 -6.64
C HIS A 19 8.57 14.94 -6.24
N GLN A 20 9.78 14.44 -6.52
CA GLN A 20 11.01 15.22 -6.31
C GLN A 20 11.24 16.25 -7.42
N TYR A 21 10.78 15.96 -8.66
CA TYR A 21 10.84 16.91 -9.77
C TYR A 21 9.83 18.06 -9.64
N SER A 22 8.66 17.83 -9.04
CA SER A 22 7.64 18.86 -8.85
C SER A 22 8.09 20.02 -7.93
N ARG A 23 9.14 19.81 -7.14
CA ARG A 23 9.74 20.87 -6.31
C ARG A 23 10.75 21.76 -7.05
N LEU A 24 11.22 21.34 -8.22
CA LEU A 24 12.29 22.05 -8.93
C LEU A 24 11.82 22.78 -10.20
N LEU A 25 10.74 22.32 -10.85
CA LEU A 25 10.14 23.01 -12.01
C LEU A 25 8.63 22.73 -12.02
N PRO A 26 7.78 23.63 -12.51
CA PRO A 26 6.35 23.38 -12.63
C PRO A 26 6.13 22.17 -13.56
N TYR A 27 5.58 21.07 -13.02
CA TYR A 27 5.27 19.83 -13.74
C TYR A 27 4.58 20.08 -15.08
N GLU A 28 3.64 21.01 -15.11
CA GLU A 28 2.91 21.40 -16.32
C GLU A 28 3.79 21.92 -17.46
N SER A 29 4.95 22.55 -17.18
CA SER A 29 5.83 23.07 -18.21
C SER A 29 6.67 21.98 -18.87
N ILE A 30 7.02 20.93 -18.13
CA ILE A 30 7.73 19.76 -18.64
C ILE A 30 6.76 18.85 -19.42
N ALA A 31 5.58 18.60 -18.87
CA ALA A 31 4.57 17.73 -19.48
C ALA A 31 4.07 18.25 -20.83
N ARG A 32 4.00 19.56 -21.01
CA ARG A 32 3.57 20.18 -22.29
C ARG A 32 4.53 19.91 -23.45
N ASN A 33 5.80 19.66 -23.20
CA ASN A 33 6.84 19.48 -24.22
C ASN A 33 7.18 18.01 -24.51
N LEU A 34 6.58 17.05 -23.81
CA LEU A 34 6.81 15.63 -24.02
C LEU A 34 6.04 15.11 -25.24
N SER A 35 6.68 14.25 -26.05
CA SER A 35 5.98 13.56 -27.13
C SER A 35 4.91 12.61 -26.58
N THR A 36 3.91 12.26 -27.39
CA THR A 36 2.88 11.25 -27.03
C THR A 36 3.52 9.94 -26.59
N ARG A 37 4.61 9.51 -27.26
CA ARG A 37 5.36 8.30 -26.91
C ARG A 37 5.99 8.41 -25.52
N ASP A 38 6.60 9.55 -25.17
CA ASP A 38 7.22 9.73 -23.85
C ASP A 38 6.18 9.73 -22.74
N LYS A 39 5.02 10.34 -22.98
CA LYS A 39 3.87 10.30 -22.04
C LYS A 39 3.39 8.88 -21.81
N ALA A 40 3.25 8.07 -22.86
CA ALA A 40 2.84 6.68 -22.74
C ALA A 40 3.85 5.84 -21.95
N VAL A 41 5.14 6.03 -22.17
CA VAL A 41 6.21 5.34 -21.41
C VAL A 41 6.17 5.72 -19.92
N ILE A 42 6.06 7.01 -19.61
CA ILE A 42 5.98 7.50 -18.22
C ILE A 42 4.75 6.94 -17.53
N ARG A 43 3.60 6.92 -18.20
CA ARG A 43 2.36 6.34 -17.68
C ARG A 43 2.54 4.87 -17.35
N GLN A 44 3.09 4.06 -18.28
CA GLN A 44 3.32 2.64 -18.06
C GLN A 44 4.27 2.38 -16.89
N GLN A 45 5.34 3.15 -16.75
CA GLN A 45 6.28 3.05 -15.63
C GLN A 45 5.61 3.44 -14.30
N THR A 46 4.69 4.40 -14.31
CA THR A 46 3.93 4.79 -13.13
C THR A 46 2.99 3.67 -12.69
N LEU A 47 2.25 3.07 -13.64
CA LEU A 47 1.35 1.95 -13.37
C LEU A 47 2.11 0.70 -12.88
N ASP A 48 3.24 0.35 -13.52
CA ASP A 48 4.09 -0.76 -13.07
C ASP A 48 4.54 -0.58 -11.61
N ARG A 49 4.95 0.64 -11.25
CA ARG A 49 5.37 0.96 -9.88
C ARG A 49 4.21 0.91 -8.89
N PHE A 50 3.06 1.49 -9.22
CA PHE A 50 1.88 1.51 -8.38
C PHE A 50 1.42 0.09 -8.08
N LEU A 51 1.12 -0.69 -9.11
CA LEU A 51 0.63 -2.06 -8.95
C LEU A 51 1.64 -2.98 -8.25
N ARG A 52 2.94 -2.74 -8.41
CA ARG A 52 3.97 -3.48 -7.67
C ARG A 52 3.91 -3.20 -6.18
N VAL A 53 3.75 -1.94 -5.80
CA VAL A 53 3.67 -1.54 -4.39
C VAL A 53 2.37 -2.02 -3.77
N ASP A 54 1.25 -1.84 -4.48
CA ASP A 54 -0.07 -2.29 -4.02
C ASP A 54 -0.08 -3.80 -3.79
N HIS A 55 0.36 -4.58 -4.78
CA HIS A 55 0.49 -6.03 -4.63
C HIS A 55 1.37 -6.43 -3.44
N ALA A 56 2.46 -5.70 -3.20
CA ALA A 56 3.35 -5.96 -2.06
C ALA A 56 2.69 -5.58 -0.72
N GLY A 57 1.91 -4.51 -0.71
CA GLY A 57 1.13 -4.04 0.45
C GLY A 57 0.09 -5.06 0.87
N GLU A 58 -0.79 -5.46 -0.08
CA GLU A 58 -1.83 -6.47 0.18
C GLU A 58 -1.23 -7.82 0.59
N TYR A 59 -0.11 -8.22 -0.03
CA TYR A 59 0.59 -9.43 0.38
C TYR A 59 1.11 -9.33 1.81
N GLY A 60 1.63 -8.17 2.20
CA GLY A 60 2.07 -7.89 3.57
C GLY A 60 0.91 -7.89 4.57
N ALA A 61 -0.21 -7.22 4.23
CA ALA A 61 -1.42 -7.15 5.05
C ALA A 61 -2.03 -8.54 5.26
N ASP A 62 -2.20 -9.33 4.19
CA ASP A 62 -2.63 -10.73 4.30
C ASP A 62 -1.77 -11.52 5.31
N ARG A 63 -0.45 -11.33 5.34
CA ARG A 63 0.42 -12.00 6.30
C ARG A 63 0.30 -11.45 7.72
N ILE A 64 0.08 -10.15 7.89
CA ILE A 64 -0.17 -9.54 9.20
C ILE A 64 -1.44 -10.13 9.80
N TYR A 65 -2.55 -10.12 9.08
CA TYR A 65 -3.81 -10.69 9.54
C TYR A 65 -3.71 -12.20 9.80
N ALA A 66 -2.99 -12.95 8.96
CA ALA A 66 -2.72 -14.36 9.21
C ALA A 66 -1.99 -14.60 10.54
N GLY A 67 -1.00 -13.78 10.87
CA GLY A 67 -0.28 -13.84 12.14
C GLY A 67 -1.16 -13.49 13.33
N GLN A 68 -1.96 -12.43 13.22
CA GLN A 68 -2.92 -12.03 14.25
C GLN A 68 -3.95 -13.14 14.51
N ALA A 69 -4.58 -13.65 13.44
CA ALA A 69 -5.60 -14.70 13.54
C ALA A 69 -5.04 -15.99 14.19
N ALA A 70 -3.80 -16.38 13.86
CA ALA A 70 -3.16 -17.56 14.44
C ALA A 70 -2.99 -17.45 15.97
N VAL A 71 -2.58 -16.28 16.46
CA VAL A 71 -2.38 -16.05 17.90
C VAL A 71 -3.72 -15.88 18.63
N LEU A 72 -4.60 -15.03 18.10
CA LEU A 72 -5.91 -14.78 18.71
C LEU A 72 -6.82 -16.00 18.70
N GLY A 73 -6.68 -16.86 17.69
CA GLY A 73 -7.43 -18.13 17.60
C GLY A 73 -6.97 -19.22 18.57
N ALA A 74 -5.80 -19.08 19.18
CA ALA A 74 -5.27 -20.07 20.13
C ALA A 74 -6.05 -20.09 21.47
N ASP A 75 -6.73 -19.02 21.83
CA ASP A 75 -7.54 -18.94 23.04
C ASP A 75 -8.86 -18.17 22.78
N LEU A 76 -9.95 -18.90 22.67
CA LEU A 76 -11.31 -18.40 22.44
C LEU A 76 -12.20 -18.54 23.70
N SER A 77 -11.62 -18.51 24.89
CA SER A 77 -12.31 -18.79 26.15
C SER A 77 -13.32 -17.72 26.56
N THR A 78 -13.10 -16.44 26.15
CA THR A 78 -14.02 -15.33 26.49
C THR A 78 -14.76 -14.84 25.24
N GLU A 79 -15.90 -14.13 25.45
CA GLU A 79 -16.67 -13.54 24.36
C GLU A 79 -15.86 -12.47 23.63
N GLU A 80 -15.11 -11.63 24.36
CA GLU A 80 -14.23 -10.60 23.80
C GLU A 80 -13.19 -11.23 22.84
N LYS A 81 -12.51 -12.30 23.25
CA LYS A 81 -11.53 -12.99 22.39
C LYS A 81 -12.16 -13.58 21.13
N ARG A 82 -13.35 -14.18 21.25
CA ARG A 82 -14.10 -14.68 20.09
C ARG A 82 -14.51 -13.56 19.15
N HIS A 83 -14.96 -12.43 19.70
CA HIS A 83 -15.33 -11.25 18.94
C HIS A 83 -14.13 -10.74 18.12
N THR A 84 -13.02 -10.44 18.79
CA THR A 84 -11.81 -9.94 18.10
C THR A 84 -11.28 -10.92 17.06
N HIS A 85 -11.23 -12.22 17.37
CA HIS A 85 -10.80 -13.23 16.40
C HIS A 85 -11.72 -13.28 15.17
N LYS A 86 -13.05 -13.18 15.36
CA LYS A 86 -14.02 -13.12 14.26
C LYS A 86 -13.81 -11.88 13.41
N LEU A 87 -13.56 -10.73 14.04
CA LEU A 87 -13.35 -9.45 13.38
C LEU A 87 -12.06 -9.47 12.54
N VAL A 88 -10.95 -9.93 13.12
CA VAL A 88 -9.68 -10.11 12.40
C VAL A 88 -9.83 -11.04 11.21
N ASN A 89 -10.57 -12.15 11.35
CA ASN A 89 -10.81 -13.04 10.21
C ASN A 89 -11.68 -12.39 9.13
N HIS A 90 -12.64 -11.55 9.50
CA HIS A 90 -13.45 -10.81 8.53
C HIS A 90 -12.59 -9.87 7.68
N MET A 91 -11.79 -9.03 8.32
CA MET A 91 -10.85 -8.15 7.64
C MET A 91 -9.86 -8.96 6.79
N TRP A 92 -9.32 -10.06 7.33
CA TRP A 92 -8.42 -10.93 6.57
C TRP A 92 -9.02 -11.53 5.30
N GLU A 93 -10.31 -11.88 5.29
CA GLU A 93 -10.97 -12.33 4.05
C GLU A 93 -11.06 -11.19 3.01
N GLN A 94 -11.24 -9.94 3.43
CA GLN A 94 -11.21 -8.78 2.53
C GLN A 94 -9.79 -8.57 1.96
N GLU A 95 -8.75 -8.65 2.79
CA GLU A 95 -7.35 -8.58 2.32
C GLU A 95 -7.02 -9.64 1.25
N LYS A 96 -7.53 -10.86 1.43
CA LYS A 96 -7.36 -11.92 0.42
C LYS A 96 -8.01 -11.57 -0.91
N GLU A 97 -9.15 -10.87 -0.91
CA GLU A 97 -9.80 -10.40 -2.12
C GLU A 97 -9.02 -9.23 -2.76
N HIS A 98 -8.48 -8.30 -1.94
CA HIS A 98 -7.59 -7.25 -2.43
C HIS A 98 -6.36 -7.85 -3.09
N LEU A 99 -5.66 -8.76 -2.42
CA LEU A 99 -4.49 -9.45 -2.96
C LEU A 99 -4.80 -10.15 -4.29
N ARG A 100 -5.88 -10.94 -4.35
CA ARG A 100 -6.31 -11.61 -5.61
C ARG A 100 -6.61 -10.62 -6.73
N THR A 101 -7.10 -9.44 -6.39
CA THR A 101 -7.36 -8.37 -7.35
C THR A 101 -6.06 -7.86 -7.94
N PHE A 102 -5.07 -7.54 -7.11
CA PHE A 102 -3.76 -7.09 -7.61
C PHE A 102 -2.97 -8.19 -8.32
N GLU A 103 -3.08 -9.46 -7.90
CA GLU A 103 -2.52 -10.60 -8.63
C GLU A 103 -3.03 -10.71 -10.08
N LYS A 104 -4.29 -10.29 -10.35
CA LYS A 104 -4.85 -10.23 -11.72
C LYS A 104 -4.37 -8.99 -12.47
N LEU A 105 -4.26 -7.85 -11.79
CA LEU A 105 -3.82 -6.60 -12.42
C LEU A 105 -2.34 -6.63 -12.82
N ILE A 106 -1.48 -7.32 -12.08
CA ILE A 106 -0.05 -7.45 -12.40
C ILE A 106 0.18 -7.90 -13.86
N PRO A 107 -0.32 -9.06 -14.32
CA PRO A 107 -0.13 -9.46 -15.72
C PRO A 107 -0.95 -8.61 -16.70
N GLU A 108 -2.14 -8.14 -16.33
CA GLU A 108 -2.99 -7.32 -17.19
C GLU A 108 -2.31 -6.01 -17.60
N TYR A 109 -1.68 -5.34 -16.65
CA TYR A 109 -0.93 -4.09 -16.87
C TYR A 109 0.54 -4.31 -17.19
N GLN A 110 0.98 -5.56 -17.37
CA GLN A 110 2.38 -5.93 -17.61
C GLN A 110 3.34 -5.38 -16.52
N ALA A 111 2.83 -5.26 -15.29
CA ALA A 111 3.60 -4.88 -14.13
C ALA A 111 4.43 -6.07 -13.61
N ARG A 112 5.40 -5.79 -12.75
CA ARG A 112 6.26 -6.82 -12.15
C ARG A 112 6.14 -6.81 -10.64
N PRO A 113 5.87 -7.96 -9.99
CA PRO A 113 5.92 -8.06 -8.54
C PRO A 113 7.31 -7.69 -8.01
N THR A 114 7.37 -7.17 -6.80
CA THR A 114 8.65 -6.95 -6.11
C THR A 114 9.34 -8.28 -5.78
N ALA A 115 10.67 -8.31 -5.89
CA ALA A 115 11.46 -9.45 -5.43
C ALA A 115 11.49 -9.58 -3.89
N LEU A 116 10.95 -8.62 -3.16
CA LEU A 116 10.93 -8.58 -1.69
C LEU A 116 9.76 -9.35 -1.06
N LEU A 117 8.88 -9.97 -1.84
CA LEU A 117 7.73 -10.73 -1.31
C LEU A 117 8.10 -11.74 -0.21
N PRO A 118 9.22 -12.53 -0.31
CA PRO A 118 9.61 -13.43 0.77
C PRO A 118 9.96 -12.71 2.09
N LEU A 119 10.52 -11.50 1.98
CA LEU A 119 10.81 -10.65 3.14
C LEU A 119 9.50 -10.13 3.76
N TRP A 120 8.58 -9.63 2.93
CA TRP A 120 7.27 -9.15 3.39
C TRP A 120 6.42 -10.27 3.99
N HIS A 121 6.54 -11.49 3.47
CA HIS A 121 5.90 -12.67 4.06
C HIS A 121 6.32 -12.86 5.53
N ALA A 122 7.62 -12.93 5.77
CA ALA A 122 8.15 -13.16 7.11
C ALA A 122 7.88 -11.97 8.04
N ALA A 123 8.15 -10.74 7.57
CA ALA A 123 7.97 -9.53 8.35
C ALA A 123 6.50 -9.29 8.72
N GLY A 124 5.57 -9.43 7.78
CA GLY A 124 4.14 -9.28 8.03
C GLY A 124 3.63 -10.28 9.04
N TYR A 125 3.92 -11.57 8.85
CA TYR A 125 3.47 -12.60 9.79
C TYR A 125 4.03 -12.39 11.20
N ILE A 126 5.32 -12.08 11.33
CA ILE A 126 5.97 -11.83 12.64
C ILE A 126 5.36 -10.58 13.30
N LEU A 127 5.11 -9.52 12.52
CA LEU A 127 4.48 -8.30 13.04
C LEU A 127 3.08 -8.58 13.57
N GLY A 128 2.25 -9.28 12.78
CA GLY A 128 0.89 -9.63 13.16
C GLY A 128 0.85 -10.56 14.39
N ALA A 129 1.59 -11.66 14.36
CA ALA A 129 1.65 -12.59 15.47
C ALA A 129 2.26 -11.96 16.73
N GLY A 130 3.33 -11.18 16.58
CA GLY A 130 4.00 -10.51 17.69
C GLY A 130 3.10 -9.48 18.37
N SER A 131 2.35 -8.69 17.62
CA SER A 131 1.43 -7.70 18.16
C SER A 131 0.31 -8.34 18.98
N ALA A 132 -0.30 -9.40 18.43
CA ALA A 132 -1.34 -10.15 19.10
C ALA A 132 -0.81 -10.88 20.36
N LEU A 133 0.41 -11.41 20.32
CA LEU A 133 1.03 -12.10 21.46
C LEU A 133 1.35 -11.13 22.60
N VAL A 134 1.86 -9.94 22.31
CA VAL A 134 2.28 -8.94 23.32
C VAL A 134 1.12 -8.10 23.82
N GLY A 135 0.21 -7.70 22.93
CA GLY A 135 -0.87 -6.74 23.22
C GLY A 135 -2.28 -7.33 23.18
N GLY A 136 -2.42 -8.62 22.87
CA GLY A 136 -3.74 -9.24 22.69
C GLY A 136 -4.55 -8.53 21.60
N SER A 137 -5.85 -8.38 21.83
CA SER A 137 -6.77 -7.67 20.92
C SER A 137 -6.30 -6.26 20.59
N ARG A 138 -5.95 -5.47 21.60
CA ARG A 138 -5.53 -4.08 21.43
C ARG A 138 -4.20 -3.95 20.68
N GLY A 139 -3.26 -4.87 20.91
CA GLY A 139 -2.01 -4.88 20.18
C GLY A 139 -2.19 -5.22 18.70
N ALA A 140 -3.04 -6.20 18.39
CA ALA A 140 -3.40 -6.53 17.02
C ALA A 140 -4.04 -5.31 16.32
N MET A 141 -5.06 -4.69 16.94
CA MET A 141 -5.75 -3.53 16.40
C MET A 141 -4.83 -2.30 16.25
N ALA A 142 -3.84 -2.11 17.13
CA ALA A 142 -2.87 -1.02 16.98
C ALA A 142 -2.00 -1.17 15.73
N ILE A 143 -1.63 -2.41 15.37
CA ILE A 143 -0.92 -2.66 14.10
C ILE A 143 -1.84 -2.43 12.92
N THR A 144 -3.07 -2.92 12.96
CA THR A 144 -4.10 -2.64 11.95
C THR A 144 -4.21 -1.13 11.71
N VAL A 145 -4.50 -0.33 12.73
CA VAL A 145 -4.59 1.15 12.61
C VAL A 145 -3.34 1.77 11.99
N ALA A 146 -2.15 1.31 12.37
CA ALA A 146 -0.91 1.88 11.86
C ALA A 146 -0.64 1.55 10.39
N VAL A 147 -0.95 0.33 9.97
CA VAL A 147 -0.75 -0.16 8.60
C VAL A 147 -1.78 0.47 7.68
N GLU A 148 -3.07 0.39 8.03
CA GLU A 148 -4.17 0.87 7.18
C GLU A 148 -4.12 2.40 7.00
N ALA A 149 -3.68 3.16 8.02
CA ALA A 149 -3.43 4.59 7.85
C ALA A 149 -2.37 4.88 6.75
N CYS A 150 -1.32 4.05 6.65
CA CYS A 150 -0.29 4.23 5.62
C CYS A 150 -0.78 3.79 4.24
N ILE A 151 -1.54 2.71 4.17
CA ILE A 151 -2.10 2.18 2.91
C ILE A 151 -3.13 3.16 2.35
N THR A 152 -4.03 3.65 3.18
CA THR A 152 -5.02 4.68 2.81
C THR A 152 -4.34 5.96 2.29
N GLU A 153 -3.29 6.46 2.97
CA GLU A 153 -2.50 7.60 2.51
C GLU A 153 -1.89 7.32 1.13
N HIS A 154 -1.30 6.14 0.94
CA HIS A 154 -0.67 5.72 -0.30
C HIS A 154 -1.69 5.65 -1.46
N TYR A 155 -2.84 5.01 -1.26
CA TYR A 155 -3.90 4.96 -2.27
C TYR A 155 -4.45 6.35 -2.63
N ASN A 156 -4.61 7.23 -1.64
CA ASN A 156 -5.03 8.61 -1.91
C ASN A 156 -4.03 9.35 -2.82
N ASP A 157 -2.72 9.16 -2.62
CA ASP A 157 -1.69 9.76 -3.46
C ASP A 157 -1.71 9.17 -4.88
N GLN A 158 -1.92 7.86 -5.03
CA GLN A 158 -2.06 7.20 -6.33
C GLN A 158 -3.29 7.71 -7.09
N ILE A 159 -4.45 7.80 -6.43
CA ILE A 159 -5.70 8.30 -7.04
C ILE A 159 -5.48 9.71 -7.59
N ARG A 160 -4.80 10.60 -6.84
CA ARG A 160 -4.47 11.95 -7.33
C ARG A 160 -3.65 11.91 -8.61
N VAL A 161 -2.59 11.09 -8.64
CA VAL A 161 -1.73 10.94 -9.83
C VAL A 161 -2.51 10.34 -11.01
N LEU A 162 -3.36 9.35 -10.77
CA LEU A 162 -4.17 8.72 -11.83
C LEU A 162 -5.19 9.69 -12.41
N ILE A 163 -5.81 10.55 -11.60
CA ILE A 163 -6.72 11.62 -12.05
C ILE A 163 -5.96 12.61 -12.91
N ASP A 164 -4.79 13.08 -12.47
CA ASP A 164 -3.97 14.04 -13.22
C ASP A 164 -3.49 13.48 -14.57
N GLN A 165 -3.29 12.17 -14.65
CA GLN A 165 -2.88 11.48 -15.88
C GLN A 165 -4.07 11.05 -16.76
N ASN A 166 -5.31 11.19 -16.28
CA ASN A 166 -6.50 10.80 -17.02
C ASN A 166 -6.75 11.75 -18.20
N SER A 167 -7.00 11.18 -19.38
CA SER A 167 -7.30 11.92 -20.60
C SER A 167 -8.32 11.16 -21.44
N SER A 168 -8.95 11.85 -22.39
CA SER A 168 -9.90 11.24 -23.33
C SER A 168 -9.31 10.09 -24.17
N GLU A 169 -7.98 10.07 -24.36
CA GLU A 169 -7.27 9.04 -25.10
C GLU A 169 -6.81 7.86 -24.23
N ASN A 170 -6.69 8.09 -22.91
CA ASN A 170 -6.17 7.11 -21.95
C ASN A 170 -6.95 7.19 -20.65
N SER A 171 -8.10 6.53 -20.59
CA SER A 171 -8.92 6.51 -19.39
C SER A 171 -8.34 5.57 -18.33
N ASN A 172 -8.22 6.08 -17.10
CA ASN A 172 -7.88 5.31 -15.89
C ASN A 172 -9.12 5.10 -15.01
N GLU A 173 -10.33 5.38 -15.50
CA GLU A 173 -11.55 5.44 -14.69
C GLU A 173 -11.82 4.15 -13.92
N GLU A 174 -11.69 2.98 -14.56
CA GLU A 174 -11.94 1.70 -13.90
C GLU A 174 -10.90 1.41 -12.81
N LEU A 175 -9.62 1.72 -13.07
CA LEU A 175 -8.57 1.56 -12.06
C LEU A 175 -8.76 2.55 -10.90
N ILE A 176 -9.14 3.81 -11.18
CA ILE A 176 -9.45 4.80 -10.15
C ILE A 176 -10.62 4.33 -9.27
N LYS A 177 -11.70 3.83 -9.87
CA LYS A 177 -12.85 3.29 -9.13
C LYS A 177 -12.44 2.12 -8.24
N LEU A 178 -11.64 1.20 -8.79
CA LEU A 178 -11.18 0.02 -8.06
C LEU A 178 -10.30 0.41 -6.85
N ILE A 179 -9.28 1.24 -7.08
CA ILE A 179 -8.39 1.71 -6.00
C ILE A 179 -9.16 2.54 -4.97
N THR A 180 -10.15 3.34 -5.41
CA THR A 180 -11.01 4.09 -4.48
C THR A 180 -11.84 3.16 -3.60
N LYS A 181 -12.40 2.09 -4.17
CA LYS A 181 -13.15 1.09 -3.40
C LYS A 181 -12.25 0.42 -2.35
N ILE A 182 -11.10 -0.08 -2.75
CA ILE A 182 -10.14 -0.73 -1.84
C ILE A 182 -9.71 0.27 -0.74
N ARG A 183 -9.33 1.50 -1.10
CA ARG A 183 -8.98 2.55 -0.15
C ARG A 183 -10.08 2.81 0.90
N ASP A 184 -11.35 2.78 0.50
CA ASP A 184 -12.48 2.97 1.41
C ASP A 184 -12.63 1.79 2.38
N GLU A 185 -12.38 0.56 1.91
CA GLU A 185 -12.35 -0.65 2.72
C GLU A 185 -11.17 -0.63 3.73
N GLU A 186 -9.98 -0.14 3.32
CA GLU A 186 -8.85 0.05 4.24
C GLU A 186 -9.13 1.12 5.31
N GLN A 187 -9.84 2.18 4.92
CA GLN A 187 -10.28 3.17 5.91
C GLN A 187 -11.26 2.55 6.94
N GLU A 188 -12.14 1.63 6.51
CA GLU A 188 -13.03 0.90 7.41
C GLU A 188 -12.25 -0.01 8.37
N HIS A 189 -11.19 -0.70 7.89
CA HIS A 189 -10.30 -1.49 8.76
C HIS A 189 -9.61 -0.61 9.81
N HIS A 190 -9.09 0.55 9.39
CA HIS A 190 -8.49 1.53 10.29
C HIS A 190 -9.47 1.96 11.38
N ASP A 191 -10.67 2.37 11.00
CA ASP A 191 -11.69 2.88 11.92
C ASP A 191 -12.17 1.77 12.87
N THR A 192 -12.34 0.56 12.36
CA THR A 192 -12.62 -0.64 13.18
C THR A 192 -11.54 -0.86 14.23
N GLY A 193 -10.26 -0.72 13.87
CA GLY A 193 -9.17 -0.84 14.84
C GLY A 193 -9.24 0.20 15.97
N LEU A 194 -9.68 1.42 15.67
CA LEU A 194 -9.90 2.47 16.68
C LEU A 194 -11.13 2.15 17.57
N GLU A 195 -12.22 1.69 16.97
CA GLU A 195 -13.44 1.28 17.71
C GLU A 195 -13.14 0.14 18.70
N GLU A 196 -12.25 -0.77 18.35
CA GLU A 196 -11.76 -1.87 19.19
C GLU A 196 -10.68 -1.42 20.21
N GLU A 197 -10.65 -0.14 20.53
CA GLU A 197 -9.82 0.43 21.59
C GLU A 197 -8.29 0.28 21.41
N ALA A 198 -7.80 0.25 20.16
CA ALA A 198 -6.37 0.18 19.87
C ALA A 198 -5.54 1.21 20.65
N GLU A 199 -6.06 2.44 20.78
CA GLU A 199 -5.40 3.55 21.46
C GLU A 199 -5.22 3.32 22.97
N LYS A 200 -6.00 2.43 23.58
CA LYS A 200 -5.87 2.09 25.01
C LYS A 200 -4.71 1.13 25.29
N TRP A 201 -4.03 0.62 24.26
CA TRP A 201 -2.82 -0.15 24.47
C TRP A 201 -1.65 0.77 24.87
N TRP A 202 -0.95 0.46 25.95
CA TRP A 202 0.11 1.29 26.49
C TRP A 202 1.32 1.48 25.57
N LEU A 203 1.47 0.62 24.57
CA LEU A 203 2.49 0.74 23.51
C LEU A 203 1.95 1.35 22.20
N TYR A 204 0.69 1.81 22.16
CA TYR A 204 0.06 2.30 20.93
C TYR A 204 0.91 3.37 20.23
N GLU A 205 1.24 4.45 20.91
CA GLU A 205 2.00 5.57 20.32
C GLU A 205 3.38 5.15 19.79
N PRO A 206 4.28 4.52 20.58
CA PRO A 206 5.59 4.17 20.06
C PRO A 206 5.53 3.11 18.94
N VAL A 207 4.63 2.15 19.05
CA VAL A 207 4.51 1.08 18.05
C VAL A 207 3.92 1.61 16.75
N THR A 208 2.88 2.44 16.79
CA THR A 208 2.30 3.01 15.56
C THR A 208 3.28 3.90 14.81
N VAL A 209 4.11 4.68 15.50
CA VAL A 209 5.19 5.47 14.88
C VAL A 209 6.22 4.56 14.18
N ILE A 210 6.66 3.48 14.84
CA ILE A 210 7.62 2.54 14.27
C ILE A 210 7.03 1.84 13.06
N VAL A 211 5.80 1.34 13.16
CA VAL A 211 5.11 0.62 12.07
C VAL A 211 4.87 1.53 10.87
N LYS A 212 4.35 2.74 11.08
CA LYS A 212 4.18 3.73 9.99
C LYS A 212 5.49 4.05 9.28
N SER A 213 6.58 4.19 10.05
CA SER A 213 7.91 4.40 9.47
C SER A 213 8.39 3.19 8.67
N GLY A 214 8.16 1.98 9.18
CA GLY A 214 8.45 0.72 8.51
C GLY A 214 7.66 0.55 7.21
N CYS A 215 6.35 0.86 7.22
CA CYS A 215 5.50 0.83 6.02
C CYS A 215 6.00 1.80 4.95
N LYS A 216 6.35 3.04 5.32
CA LYS A 216 6.92 4.01 4.37
C LYS A 216 8.25 3.52 3.77
N ALA A 217 9.09 2.86 4.57
CA ALA A 217 10.32 2.24 4.07
C ALA A 217 10.04 1.04 3.16
N ALA A 218 9.04 0.20 3.49
CA ALA A 218 8.63 -0.93 2.67
C ALA A 218 8.06 -0.48 1.31
N ILE A 219 7.22 0.54 1.29
CA ILE A 219 6.72 1.18 0.06
C ILE A 219 7.90 1.66 -0.78
N TRP A 220 8.81 2.44 -0.18
CA TRP A 220 9.99 2.97 -0.88
C TRP A 220 10.89 1.88 -1.48
N LEU A 221 11.09 0.76 -0.77
CA LEU A 221 11.86 -0.39 -1.27
C LEU A 221 11.13 -1.11 -2.40
N SER A 222 9.84 -1.39 -2.24
CA SER A 222 9.01 -2.11 -3.22
C SER A 222 8.84 -1.32 -4.53
N GLU A 223 8.88 0.01 -4.48
CA GLU A 223 8.91 0.84 -5.69
C GLU A 223 10.14 0.57 -6.58
N ARG A 224 11.25 0.07 -6.02
CA ARG A 224 12.58 0.02 -6.65
C ARG A 224 13.09 -1.37 -6.96
N ILE A 225 12.57 -2.37 -6.25
CA ILE A 225 13.03 -3.78 -6.30
C ILE A 225 11.82 -4.71 -6.70
#